data_c1df46aa380ba7bef1f4e3c200307d10
#
_entry.id   c1df46aa380ba7bef1f4e3c200307d10
#
_cell.length_a   1.000
_cell.length_b   1.000
_cell.length_c   1.000
_cell.angle_alpha   90.00
_cell.angle_beta   90.00
_cell.angle_gamma   90.00
#
_symmetry.space_group_name_H-M   'P 1'
#
loop_
_entity.id
_entity.type
_entity.pdbx_description
1 polymer ?
#
loop_
_entity_poly.entity_id
_entity_poly.type
_entity_poly.pdbx_seq_one_letter_code
_entity_poly.pdbx_strand_id
1 'polypeptide(L)'
;QEVLDILDTNLTRDFRILSQQPQKDMPYIMHRKLGNKDLYAVYNVPSGTECFFRATGGIELWDPWTGKTKEITASKTTDKGTIIQMPMEKQDLHLFVFDPAQKAIIAEVPQTSVSKTILLDGEWSFDLKPSLNNKFGDFHWPATDELLGAYIYKARYNQVSSETADWQSPSFDDSGWKSQTFTYGTKFMILEATPELSEKELLTHLPYQSNRVQIDNKKYAWKPYEYSWRWGVENDYGHQGWHGLKATVHDEFIRMGKLEKEFRETVRVEDPNGNKNYYLYSNVLAPETGNYQLIFGELKPADIYINGKTVNPSTSTVTLNRGTNEIVLHYDTFGVTYCVVRKAGDTPRILKEVTAEKPLATNFRGDLSLLPFDINKTEEPTYGQYRFTSAPGLKKLEFSAFGETKVWVNGTLCNLSVKEKRPDGLTRYEAVVTNPSKRISTVAISIKEPWGNAGGAAIDGPIKQTCGDGLISAGDWTQIEGLSTYSGGAWYRKNIHLEKNNGDKVYLNLGQVVSTAEVWINKQKAGLKLTPPWRFDITEYIREGDNQIEILLYNTAANYYLSVPTMYRGSTKAGLLGTASIEIVR
;
A
#
# COMPACT_ATOMS: atom_id res chain seq x y z
N GLN A 1 -13.26 3.06 42.35
CA GLN A 1 -12.32 3.96 43.02
C GLN A 1 -11.93 3.39 44.38
N GLU A 2 -12.86 2.97 45.25
CA GLU A 2 -12.58 2.39 46.57
C GLU A 2 -11.57 1.23 46.58
N VAL A 3 -11.68 0.32 45.58
CA VAL A 3 -10.72 -0.80 45.41
C VAL A 3 -9.32 -0.29 45.12
N LEU A 4 -9.19 0.73 44.26
CA LEU A 4 -7.90 1.34 43.93
C LEU A 4 -7.30 2.06 45.14
N ASP A 5 -8.12 2.72 45.92
CA ASP A 5 -7.68 3.43 47.12
C ASP A 5 -7.18 2.45 48.20
N ILE A 6 -7.85 1.31 48.37
CA ILE A 6 -7.41 0.21 49.25
C ILE A 6 -6.09 -0.38 48.79
N LEU A 7 -5.95 -0.62 47.46
CA LEU A 7 -4.71 -1.14 46.90
C LEU A 7 -3.56 -0.15 47.05
N ASP A 8 -3.79 1.14 46.80
CA ASP A 8 -2.78 2.20 46.96
C ASP A 8 -2.33 2.42 48.40
N THR A 9 -3.20 2.12 49.36
CA THR A 9 -2.86 2.21 50.77
C THR A 9 -1.98 1.04 51.22
N ASN A 10 -2.22 -0.15 50.70
CA ASN A 10 -1.58 -1.38 51.16
C ASN A 10 -0.42 -1.87 50.27
N LEU A 11 -0.35 -1.41 49.02
CA LEU A 11 0.68 -1.85 48.06
C LEU A 11 1.44 -0.65 47.50
N THR A 12 2.76 -0.76 47.42
CA THR A 12 3.55 0.20 46.65
C THR A 12 3.41 -0.08 45.17
N ARG A 13 2.87 0.88 44.42
CA ARG A 13 2.78 0.77 42.97
C ARG A 13 4.15 0.56 42.37
N ASP A 14 4.19 -0.23 41.32
CA ASP A 14 5.42 -0.57 40.62
C ASP A 14 6.05 0.66 39.92
N PHE A 15 5.18 1.49 39.32
CA PHE A 15 5.54 2.75 38.67
C PHE A 15 4.48 3.82 38.92
N ARG A 16 4.90 5.07 39.05
CA ARG A 16 4.02 6.24 39.14
C ARG A 16 4.60 7.44 38.42
N ILE A 17 3.76 8.18 37.72
CA ILE A 17 4.06 9.53 37.26
C ILE A 17 3.64 10.47 38.40
N LEU A 18 4.58 11.30 38.87
CA LEU A 18 4.37 12.17 40.03
C LEU A 18 3.95 13.60 39.64
N SER A 19 4.28 14.05 38.43
CA SER A 19 3.90 15.36 37.94
C SER A 19 2.53 15.35 37.24
N GLN A 20 1.72 16.39 37.51
CA GLN A 20 0.39 16.57 36.88
C GLN A 20 0.46 17.20 35.49
N GLN A 21 1.15 16.62 34.56
CA GLN A 21 1.08 17.08 33.17
C GLN A 21 -0.07 16.35 32.47
N PRO A 22 -0.95 17.05 31.72
CA PRO A 22 -1.98 16.39 30.94
C PRO A 22 -1.32 15.54 29.85
N GLN A 23 -1.44 14.24 29.97
CA GLN A 23 -0.93 13.31 28.97
C GLN A 23 -1.98 13.10 27.89
N LYS A 24 -1.60 13.36 26.65
CA LYS A 24 -2.46 13.14 25.49
C LYS A 24 -2.57 11.64 25.14
N ASP A 25 -1.53 10.88 25.44
CA ASP A 25 -1.42 9.46 25.13
C ASP A 25 -1.01 8.66 26.36
N MET A 26 -1.45 7.42 26.48
CA MET A 26 -1.14 6.57 27.63
C MET A 26 0.34 6.15 27.64
N PRO A 27 1.02 6.23 28.79
CA PRO A 27 2.36 5.67 28.93
C PRO A 27 2.30 4.14 28.95
N TYR A 28 3.33 3.51 28.39
CA TYR A 28 3.50 2.06 28.45
C TYR A 28 4.72 1.73 29.30
N ILE A 29 4.52 0.91 30.32
CA ILE A 29 5.55 0.49 31.23
C ILE A 29 5.59 -1.03 31.27
N MET A 30 6.78 -1.57 31.13
CA MET A 30 7.05 -2.99 31.37
C MET A 30 8.14 -3.12 32.41
N HIS A 31 7.90 -3.91 33.45
CA HIS A 31 8.89 -4.27 34.45
C HIS A 31 9.28 -5.74 34.35
N ARG A 32 10.58 -6.03 34.40
CA ARG A 32 11.15 -7.36 34.38
C ARG A 32 12.29 -7.49 35.36
N LYS A 33 12.43 -8.69 35.94
CA LYS A 33 13.63 -9.04 36.71
C LYS A 33 14.71 -9.58 35.73
N LEU A 34 15.92 -9.06 35.88
CA LEU A 34 17.12 -9.49 35.15
C LEU A 34 18.17 -9.96 36.18
N GLY A 35 18.06 -11.21 36.62
CA GLY A 35 18.77 -11.70 37.80
C GLY A 35 18.31 -10.99 39.05
N ASN A 36 19.23 -10.32 39.76
CA ASN A 36 18.93 -9.48 40.92
C ASN A 36 18.56 -8.03 40.59
N LYS A 37 18.69 -7.62 39.33
CA LYS A 37 18.39 -6.27 38.83
C LYS A 37 16.94 -6.12 38.41
N ASP A 38 16.42 -4.89 38.43
CA ASP A 38 15.13 -4.54 37.90
C ASP A 38 15.29 -3.77 36.60
N LEU A 39 14.64 -4.26 35.52
CA LEU A 39 14.58 -3.61 34.21
C LEU A 39 13.21 -3.03 34.00
N TYR A 40 13.14 -1.71 33.78
CA TYR A 40 11.93 -1.01 33.35
C TYR A 40 12.08 -0.51 31.92
N ALA A 41 11.17 -0.92 31.06
CA ALA A 41 11.01 -0.30 29.76
C ALA A 41 9.88 0.73 29.86
N VAL A 42 10.20 1.98 29.58
CA VAL A 42 9.29 3.13 29.71
C VAL A 42 9.13 3.79 28.37
N TYR A 43 7.89 3.92 27.91
CA TYR A 43 7.54 4.54 26.64
C TYR A 43 6.48 5.60 26.82
N ASN A 44 6.53 6.67 26.04
CA ASN A 44 5.52 7.74 25.99
C ASN A 44 5.37 8.54 27.30
N VAL A 45 6.47 8.78 28.00
CA VAL A 45 6.51 9.68 29.17
C VAL A 45 7.31 10.93 28.80
N PRO A 46 6.75 12.14 28.96
CA PRO A 46 7.44 13.38 28.58
C PRO A 46 8.76 13.61 29.32
N SER A 47 9.71 14.26 28.67
CA SER A 47 10.95 14.72 29.27
C SER A 47 10.70 15.63 30.48
N GLY A 48 11.54 15.52 31.50
CA GLY A 48 11.43 16.29 32.71
C GLY A 48 10.33 15.85 33.69
N THR A 49 9.55 14.81 33.30
CA THR A 49 8.52 14.26 34.18
C THR A 49 9.15 13.49 35.33
N GLU A 50 8.77 13.78 36.57
CA GLU A 50 9.19 12.97 37.70
C GLU A 50 8.40 11.67 37.77
N CYS A 51 9.13 10.56 37.82
CA CYS A 51 8.58 9.22 37.88
C CYS A 51 9.14 8.42 39.04
N PHE A 52 8.27 7.74 39.75
CA PHE A 52 8.64 6.79 40.79
C PHE A 52 8.72 5.37 40.22
N PHE A 53 9.78 4.67 40.60
CA PHE A 53 10.03 3.26 40.29
C PHE A 53 10.19 2.47 41.58
N ARG A 54 9.50 1.35 41.70
CA ARG A 54 9.64 0.46 42.87
C ARG A 54 10.91 -0.40 42.74
N ALA A 55 12.03 0.26 42.58
CA ALA A 55 13.35 -0.33 42.50
C ALA A 55 14.38 0.61 43.18
N THR A 56 15.45 0.02 43.68
CA THR A 56 16.53 0.75 44.37
C THR A 56 17.88 0.35 43.86
N GLY A 57 18.90 1.17 44.07
CA GLY A 57 20.27 0.91 43.68
C GLY A 57 20.81 1.84 42.60
N GLY A 58 21.99 1.55 42.09
CA GLY A 58 22.57 2.28 40.96
C GLY A 58 21.71 2.15 39.72
N ILE A 59 21.64 3.21 38.89
CA ILE A 59 20.74 3.26 37.73
C ILE A 59 21.53 3.39 36.45
N GLU A 60 21.33 2.47 35.56
CA GLU A 60 21.84 2.55 34.18
C GLU A 60 20.69 2.84 33.22
N LEU A 61 20.91 3.75 32.30
CA LEU A 61 20.08 3.95 31.11
C LEU A 61 20.70 3.15 29.97
N TRP A 62 19.98 2.17 29.45
CA TRP A 62 20.40 1.38 28.31
C TRP A 62 19.81 1.96 27.03
N ASP A 63 20.65 2.26 26.08
CA ASP A 63 20.21 2.71 24.76
C ASP A 63 19.91 1.48 23.86
N PRO A 64 18.63 1.20 23.54
CA PRO A 64 18.25 0.04 22.74
C PRO A 64 18.75 0.12 21.29
N TRP A 65 19.15 1.31 20.83
CA TRP A 65 19.57 1.53 19.43
C TRP A 65 21.06 1.31 19.20
N THR A 66 21.87 1.68 20.19
CA THR A 66 23.33 1.60 20.11
C THR A 66 23.92 0.48 20.96
N GLY A 67 23.13 -0.06 21.90
CA GLY A 67 23.63 -1.01 22.92
C GLY A 67 24.53 -0.38 23.99
N LYS A 68 24.71 0.95 23.96
CA LYS A 68 25.51 1.65 24.96
C LYS A 68 24.72 1.79 26.27
N THR A 69 25.44 1.78 27.38
CA THR A 69 24.88 2.05 28.71
C THR A 69 25.44 3.33 29.27
N LYS A 70 24.61 4.04 30.04
CA LYS A 70 25.00 5.27 30.72
C LYS A 70 24.46 5.27 32.15
N GLU A 71 25.31 5.52 33.10
CA GLU A 71 24.88 5.76 34.48
C GLU A 71 24.08 7.07 34.57
N ILE A 72 22.95 7.03 35.28
CA ILE A 72 22.09 8.20 35.50
C ILE A 72 21.83 8.42 36.96
N THR A 73 21.45 9.66 37.31
CA THR A 73 21.23 10.09 38.67
C THR A 73 19.76 9.99 39.03
N ALA A 74 19.48 9.68 40.27
CA ALA A 74 18.17 9.78 40.87
C ALA A 74 17.92 11.20 41.42
N SER A 75 16.68 11.68 41.31
CA SER A 75 16.25 12.90 41.98
C SER A 75 16.09 12.64 43.50
N LYS A 76 15.62 11.43 43.84
CA LYS A 76 15.40 11.04 45.24
C LYS A 76 15.35 9.52 45.35
N THR A 77 15.86 9.01 46.47
CA THR A 77 15.71 7.59 46.84
C THR A 77 14.92 7.48 48.15
N THR A 78 14.12 6.44 48.28
CA THR A 78 13.36 6.08 49.47
C THR A 78 13.51 4.59 49.74
N ASP A 79 13.06 4.14 50.92
CA ASP A 79 12.97 2.70 51.23
C ASP A 79 12.03 1.91 50.33
N LYS A 80 11.08 2.60 49.67
CA LYS A 80 10.08 2.01 48.78
C LYS A 80 10.47 2.05 47.29
N GLY A 81 11.48 2.83 46.90
CA GLY A 81 11.90 2.96 45.52
C GLY A 81 12.63 4.26 45.21
N THR A 82 12.79 4.54 43.95
CA THR A 82 13.59 5.65 43.41
C THR A 82 12.75 6.59 42.56
N ILE A 83 12.98 7.88 42.67
CA ILE A 83 12.39 8.92 41.84
C ILE A 83 13.45 9.39 40.86
N ILE A 84 13.09 9.39 39.56
CA ILE A 84 13.94 9.86 38.48
C ILE A 84 13.18 10.94 37.72
N GLN A 85 13.87 12.00 37.33
CA GLN A 85 13.40 12.92 36.33
C GLN A 85 13.68 12.33 34.94
N MET A 86 12.65 12.12 34.13
CA MET A 86 12.78 11.47 32.86
C MET A 86 13.68 12.26 31.92
N PRO A 87 14.81 11.69 31.45
CA PRO A 87 15.78 12.37 30.60
C PRO A 87 15.41 12.32 29.11
N MET A 88 14.28 11.75 28.78
CA MET A 88 13.84 11.47 27.42
C MET A 88 12.81 12.46 26.91
N GLU A 89 12.70 12.58 25.61
CA GLU A 89 11.60 13.25 24.96
C GLU A 89 10.34 12.37 24.94
N LYS A 90 9.19 12.99 24.77
CA LYS A 90 7.91 12.27 24.63
C LYS A 90 7.99 11.22 23.51
N GLN A 91 7.42 10.06 23.77
CA GLN A 91 7.30 8.93 22.84
C GLN A 91 8.60 8.17 22.57
N ASP A 92 9.66 8.43 23.31
CA ASP A 92 10.87 7.60 23.24
C ASP A 92 10.77 6.38 24.15
N LEU A 93 11.49 5.32 23.78
CA LEU A 93 11.62 4.11 24.57
C LEU A 93 12.93 4.17 25.35
N HIS A 94 12.86 4.10 26.66
CA HIS A 94 14.00 4.05 27.56
C HIS A 94 14.00 2.78 28.40
N LEU A 95 15.19 2.20 28.57
CA LEU A 95 15.40 1.03 29.41
C LEU A 95 16.20 1.44 30.64
N PHE A 96 15.54 1.51 31.80
CA PHE A 96 16.20 1.76 33.08
C PHE A 96 16.53 0.44 33.75
N VAL A 97 17.78 0.26 34.14
CA VAL A 97 18.22 -0.91 34.89
C VAL A 97 18.68 -0.47 36.26
N PHE A 98 18.04 -0.99 37.33
CA PHE A 98 18.38 -0.73 38.72
C PHE A 98 19.19 -1.90 39.23
N ASP A 99 20.37 -1.61 39.77
CA ASP A 99 21.25 -2.60 40.37
C ASP A 99 21.31 -2.40 41.90
N PRO A 100 20.67 -3.27 42.66
CA PRO A 100 20.65 -3.11 44.14
C PRO A 100 22.03 -3.30 44.77
N ALA A 101 23.01 -3.87 44.07
CA ALA A 101 24.38 -3.99 44.58
C ALA A 101 25.17 -2.66 44.48
N GLN A 102 24.64 -1.66 43.80
CA GLN A 102 25.26 -0.35 43.62
C GLN A 102 24.42 0.72 44.36
N LYS A 103 25.08 1.81 44.75
CA LYS A 103 24.35 2.95 45.35
C LYS A 103 23.87 3.90 44.24
N ALA A 104 22.64 4.38 44.39
CA ALA A 104 22.15 5.45 43.51
C ALA A 104 22.95 6.75 43.70
N ILE A 105 23.32 7.37 42.60
CA ILE A 105 23.89 8.72 42.61
C ILE A 105 22.74 9.70 42.62
N ILE A 106 22.73 10.62 43.57
CA ILE A 106 21.72 11.67 43.66
C ILE A 106 22.38 12.98 43.20
N ALA A 107 21.84 13.55 42.12
CA ALA A 107 22.28 14.85 41.63
C ALA A 107 21.13 15.56 40.91
N GLU A 108 21.20 16.88 40.85
CA GLU A 108 20.32 17.65 39.97
C GLU A 108 20.70 17.39 38.50
N VAL A 109 19.70 17.17 37.67
CA VAL A 109 19.92 16.96 36.21
C VAL A 109 20.23 18.31 35.57
N PRO A 110 21.41 18.49 34.96
CA PRO A 110 21.73 19.73 34.24
C PRO A 110 20.72 19.99 33.12
N GLN A 111 20.11 21.14 33.09
CA GLN A 111 19.30 21.58 31.96
C GLN A 111 20.24 22.02 30.82
N THR A 112 20.41 21.18 29.83
CA THR A 112 21.08 21.55 28.60
C THR A 112 20.11 22.24 27.66
N SER A 113 20.43 23.44 27.19
CA SER A 113 19.63 24.18 26.23
C SER A 113 20.20 24.08 24.81
N VAL A 114 19.32 23.94 23.83
CA VAL A 114 19.71 24.05 22.42
C VAL A 114 20.13 25.49 22.16
N SER A 115 21.36 25.70 21.73
CA SER A 115 21.92 27.04 21.49
C SER A 115 21.69 27.54 20.06
N LYS A 116 21.62 26.63 19.09
CA LYS A 116 21.38 26.96 17.68
C LYS A 116 20.66 25.83 16.99
N THR A 117 19.65 26.18 16.18
CA THR A 117 18.94 25.22 15.28
C THR A 117 19.12 25.68 13.84
N ILE A 118 19.53 24.77 12.97
CA ILE A 118 19.69 24.99 11.53
C ILE A 118 18.70 24.07 10.82
N LEU A 119 17.74 24.66 10.11
CA LEU A 119 16.77 23.90 9.33
C LEU A 119 17.41 23.34 8.06
N LEU A 120 17.09 22.10 7.72
CA LEU A 120 17.54 21.42 6.50
C LEU A 120 16.41 21.43 5.45
N ASP A 121 15.95 22.63 5.13
CA ASP A 121 14.92 22.88 4.13
C ASP A 121 15.40 22.66 2.69
N GLY A 122 14.44 22.78 1.76
CA GLY A 122 14.64 22.54 0.34
C GLY A 122 14.71 21.06 -0.02
N GLU A 123 15.18 20.79 -1.24
CA GLU A 123 15.19 19.45 -1.80
C GLU A 123 16.35 18.61 -1.29
N TRP A 124 16.10 17.31 -1.22
CA TRP A 124 17.05 16.25 -0.95
C TRP A 124 17.30 15.43 -2.21
N SER A 125 18.52 15.00 -2.43
CA SER A 125 18.76 13.91 -3.38
C SER A 125 18.02 12.67 -2.89
N PHE A 126 17.28 12.01 -3.77
CA PHE A 126 16.33 10.94 -3.45
C PHE A 126 16.58 9.73 -4.34
N ASP A 127 16.64 8.57 -3.74
CA ASP A 127 16.87 7.32 -4.46
C ASP A 127 16.09 6.18 -3.80
N LEU A 128 15.23 5.52 -4.60
CA LEU A 128 14.41 4.40 -4.12
C LEU A 128 15.26 3.17 -3.84
N LYS A 129 14.96 2.50 -2.74
CA LYS A 129 15.54 1.21 -2.36
C LYS A 129 14.43 0.17 -2.19
N PRO A 130 13.94 -0.44 -3.27
CA PRO A 130 12.95 -1.49 -3.18
C PRO A 130 13.42 -2.61 -2.27
N SER A 131 12.51 -3.10 -1.41
CA SER A 131 12.81 -4.16 -0.44
C SER A 131 11.67 -5.17 -0.33
N LEU A 132 10.50 -4.86 -0.90
CA LEU A 132 9.35 -5.74 -0.85
C LEU A 132 9.56 -6.91 -1.81
N ASN A 133 9.56 -8.12 -1.24
CA ASN A 133 9.67 -9.36 -1.97
C ASN A 133 8.27 -9.94 -2.22
N ASN A 134 7.95 -10.23 -3.47
CA ASN A 134 6.69 -10.83 -3.88
C ASN A 134 6.86 -12.27 -4.41
N LYS A 135 7.76 -13.04 -3.82
CA LYS A 135 8.04 -14.43 -4.25
C LYS A 135 6.81 -15.33 -4.25
N PHE A 136 5.86 -15.04 -3.38
CA PHE A 136 4.65 -15.83 -3.24
C PHE A 136 3.47 -15.31 -4.06
N GLY A 137 3.61 -14.15 -4.70
CA GLY A 137 2.49 -13.47 -5.31
C GLY A 137 1.50 -12.92 -4.30
N ASP A 138 0.57 -12.11 -4.75
CA ASP A 138 -0.54 -11.58 -3.96
C ASP A 138 -1.71 -11.16 -4.86
N PHE A 139 -2.67 -10.43 -4.29
CA PHE A 139 -3.86 -9.98 -5.01
C PHE A 139 -3.59 -8.95 -6.11
N HIS A 140 -2.44 -8.28 -6.08
CA HIS A 140 -2.06 -7.29 -7.09
C HIS A 140 -1.20 -7.87 -8.18
N TRP A 141 -0.29 -8.78 -7.80
CA TRP A 141 0.82 -9.20 -8.63
C TRP A 141 1.02 -10.70 -8.61
N PRO A 142 1.33 -11.30 -9.76
CA PRO A 142 1.83 -12.67 -9.77
C PRO A 142 3.14 -12.77 -8.99
N ALA A 143 3.50 -13.98 -8.60
CA ALA A 143 4.80 -14.26 -8.00
C ALA A 143 5.94 -13.79 -8.92
N THR A 144 6.95 -13.17 -8.35
CA THR A 144 8.13 -12.68 -9.06
C THR A 144 9.37 -12.77 -8.18
N ASP A 145 10.51 -13.02 -8.78
CA ASP A 145 11.82 -12.93 -8.12
C ASP A 145 12.35 -11.51 -8.05
N GLU A 146 11.74 -10.57 -8.77
CA GLU A 146 12.08 -9.15 -8.71
C GLU A 146 11.50 -8.48 -7.46
N LEU A 147 12.24 -7.54 -6.90
CA LEU A 147 11.71 -6.66 -5.86
C LEU A 147 10.71 -5.67 -6.46
N LEU A 148 9.60 -5.46 -5.76
CA LEU A 148 8.58 -4.51 -6.17
C LEU A 148 9.08 -3.08 -5.95
N GLY A 149 9.11 -2.30 -7.03
CA GLY A 149 9.44 -0.88 -7.02
C GLY A 149 8.21 0.03 -6.89
N ALA A 150 8.30 1.23 -7.41
CA ALA A 150 7.18 2.15 -7.47
C ALA A 150 6.28 1.85 -8.68
N TYR A 151 4.97 1.86 -8.45
CA TYR A 151 3.95 1.62 -9.46
C TYR A 151 2.85 2.66 -9.39
N ILE A 152 2.24 2.95 -10.54
CA ILE A 152 1.06 3.80 -10.62
C ILE A 152 -0.18 2.93 -10.61
N TYR A 153 -1.03 3.13 -9.61
CA TYR A 153 -2.32 2.45 -9.45
C TYR A 153 -3.51 3.32 -9.82
N LYS A 154 -3.31 4.63 -9.86
CA LYS A 154 -4.38 5.59 -10.12
C LYS A 154 -3.91 6.64 -11.11
N ALA A 155 -4.85 7.10 -11.94
CA ALA A 155 -4.67 8.26 -12.78
C ALA A 155 -5.95 9.09 -12.80
N ARG A 156 -5.86 10.36 -13.17
CA ARG A 156 -7.00 11.13 -13.62
C ARG A 156 -7.31 10.75 -15.04
N TYR A 157 -8.57 10.53 -15.34
CA TYR A 157 -9.06 10.06 -16.63
C TYR A 157 -10.10 10.98 -17.21
N ASN A 158 -9.99 11.21 -18.50
CA ASN A 158 -10.98 11.89 -19.33
C ASN A 158 -11.16 11.15 -20.67
N GLN A 159 -12.36 11.19 -21.22
CA GLN A 159 -12.67 10.57 -22.50
C GLN A 159 -13.11 11.64 -23.48
N VAL A 160 -12.53 11.61 -24.67
CA VAL A 160 -12.81 12.57 -25.74
C VAL A 160 -13.06 11.85 -27.07
N SER A 161 -13.87 12.46 -27.94
CA SER A 161 -14.15 11.92 -29.29
C SER A 161 -13.00 12.13 -30.28
N SER A 162 -12.15 13.11 -30.01
CA SER A 162 -10.98 13.43 -30.83
C SER A 162 -9.80 13.85 -29.97
N GLU A 163 -8.59 13.61 -30.45
CA GLU A 163 -7.40 14.11 -29.77
C GLU A 163 -7.43 15.64 -29.68
N THR A 164 -7.24 16.17 -28.47
CA THR A 164 -7.13 17.59 -28.18
C THR A 164 -5.66 17.94 -27.90
N ALA A 165 -5.31 19.20 -28.09
CA ALA A 165 -3.97 19.70 -27.77
C ALA A 165 -3.90 20.18 -26.31
N ASP A 166 -2.69 20.38 -25.83
CA ASP A 166 -2.31 21.06 -24.56
C ASP A 166 -2.63 20.34 -23.24
N TRP A 167 -3.46 19.33 -23.23
CA TRP A 167 -3.76 18.58 -22.01
C TRP A 167 -2.56 17.79 -21.46
N GLN A 168 -1.51 17.58 -22.28
CA GLN A 168 -0.25 16.94 -21.88
C GLN A 168 0.66 17.86 -21.05
N SER A 169 0.37 19.18 -21.07
CA SER A 169 1.17 20.15 -20.35
C SER A 169 1.12 19.95 -18.84
N PRO A 170 2.25 20.09 -18.11
CA PRO A 170 2.25 20.07 -16.65
C PRO A 170 1.33 21.10 -16.00
N SER A 171 1.08 22.22 -16.68
CA SER A 171 0.22 23.30 -16.18
C SER A 171 -1.27 23.11 -16.48
N PHE A 172 -1.65 22.05 -17.18
CA PHE A 172 -3.05 21.77 -17.48
C PHE A 172 -3.81 21.41 -16.21
N ASP A 173 -4.98 22.02 -16.00
CA ASP A 173 -5.87 21.71 -14.89
C ASP A 173 -6.75 20.50 -15.22
N ASP A 174 -6.46 19.39 -14.55
CA ASP A 174 -7.18 18.12 -14.65
C ASP A 174 -8.02 17.81 -13.40
N SER A 175 -8.26 18.80 -12.55
CA SER A 175 -9.02 18.65 -11.29
C SER A 175 -10.46 18.16 -11.49
N GLY A 176 -11.05 18.46 -12.65
CA GLY A 176 -12.40 18.01 -13.05
C GLY A 176 -12.43 16.58 -13.62
N TRP A 177 -11.29 15.92 -13.80
CA TRP A 177 -11.25 14.59 -14.39
C TRP A 177 -11.60 13.51 -13.37
N LYS A 178 -12.12 12.37 -13.84
CA LYS A 178 -12.45 11.22 -12.99
C LYS A 178 -11.17 10.55 -12.50
N SER A 179 -11.21 10.00 -11.30
CA SER A 179 -10.15 9.10 -10.83
C SER A 179 -10.37 7.70 -11.39
N GLN A 180 -9.37 7.16 -12.07
CA GLN A 180 -9.35 5.80 -12.59
C GLN A 180 -8.34 4.98 -11.83
N THR A 181 -8.72 3.77 -11.38
CA THR A 181 -7.83 2.83 -10.71
C THR A 181 -7.44 1.71 -11.67
N PHE A 182 -6.15 1.42 -11.76
CA PHE A 182 -5.61 0.31 -12.54
C PHE A 182 -5.56 -0.93 -11.67
N THR A 183 -6.45 -1.85 -11.91
CA THR A 183 -6.50 -3.14 -11.21
C THR A 183 -6.43 -4.26 -12.23
N TYR A 184 -5.83 -5.35 -11.84
CA TYR A 184 -6.04 -6.59 -12.54
C TYR A 184 -7.44 -7.08 -12.22
N GLY A 185 -8.09 -7.66 -13.17
CA GLY A 185 -9.34 -8.32 -12.93
C GLY A 185 -10.43 -7.91 -13.88
N THR A 186 -11.46 -8.65 -13.74
CA THR A 186 -12.57 -8.71 -14.63
C THR A 186 -13.57 -7.65 -14.31
N LYS A 187 -14.07 -7.04 -15.34
CA LYS A 187 -15.24 -6.19 -15.23
C LYS A 187 -16.39 -6.86 -15.97
N PHE A 188 -17.50 -6.96 -15.30
CA PHE A 188 -18.75 -7.40 -15.90
C PHE A 188 -19.59 -6.19 -16.32
N MET A 189 -20.39 -6.40 -17.34
CA MET A 189 -21.57 -5.61 -17.58
C MET A 189 -22.74 -6.33 -16.95
N ILE A 190 -23.57 -5.61 -16.18
CA ILE A 190 -24.77 -6.17 -15.56
C ILE A 190 -26.03 -5.61 -16.22
N LEU A 191 -26.97 -6.48 -16.49
CA LEU A 191 -28.34 -6.14 -16.87
C LEU A 191 -29.29 -6.68 -15.81
N GLU A 192 -30.11 -5.83 -15.24
CA GLU A 192 -31.19 -6.21 -14.34
C GLU A 192 -32.51 -6.20 -15.10
N ALA A 193 -33.23 -7.28 -15.12
CA ALA A 193 -34.51 -7.40 -15.82
C ALA A 193 -35.63 -8.03 -14.96
N THR A 194 -36.82 -7.58 -15.18
CA THR A 194 -38.04 -8.14 -14.61
C THR A 194 -39.16 -8.07 -15.67
N PRO A 195 -39.67 -9.14 -16.20
CA PRO A 195 -39.40 -10.57 -15.88
C PRO A 195 -38.06 -11.05 -16.49
N GLU A 196 -37.83 -12.36 -16.36
CA GLU A 196 -36.74 -13.06 -17.04
C GLU A 196 -36.78 -12.83 -18.57
N LEU A 197 -35.62 -12.63 -19.17
CA LEU A 197 -35.49 -12.48 -20.61
C LEU A 197 -35.38 -13.85 -21.26
N SER A 198 -36.06 -14.03 -22.39
CA SER A 198 -35.84 -15.22 -23.22
C SER A 198 -34.41 -15.23 -23.78
N GLU A 199 -33.87 -16.41 -24.03
CA GLU A 199 -32.54 -16.56 -24.68
C GLU A 199 -32.42 -15.69 -25.93
N LYS A 200 -33.47 -15.67 -26.78
CA LYS A 200 -33.48 -14.88 -27.99
C LYS A 200 -33.37 -13.37 -27.71
N GLU A 201 -34.14 -12.88 -26.75
CA GLU A 201 -34.09 -11.46 -26.35
C GLU A 201 -32.74 -11.08 -25.80
N LEU A 202 -32.20 -11.91 -24.91
CA LEU A 202 -30.87 -11.69 -24.34
C LEU A 202 -29.76 -11.65 -25.39
N LEU A 203 -29.67 -12.69 -26.23
CA LEU A 203 -28.59 -12.84 -27.21
C LEU A 203 -28.66 -11.85 -28.39
N THR A 204 -29.84 -11.25 -28.64
CA THR A 204 -29.96 -10.19 -29.64
C THR A 204 -29.66 -8.79 -29.11
N HIS A 205 -29.45 -8.65 -27.80
CA HIS A 205 -29.24 -7.36 -27.15
C HIS A 205 -28.01 -7.33 -26.25
N LEU A 206 -26.94 -8.02 -26.64
CA LEU A 206 -25.68 -8.02 -25.91
C LEU A 206 -25.03 -6.63 -25.93
N PRO A 207 -24.16 -6.28 -24.95
CA PRO A 207 -23.62 -4.94 -24.80
C PRO A 207 -22.96 -4.36 -26.04
N TYR A 208 -22.29 -5.19 -26.87
CA TYR A 208 -21.65 -4.75 -28.10
C TYR A 208 -22.63 -4.44 -29.24
N GLN A 209 -23.89 -4.88 -29.13
CA GLN A 209 -24.95 -4.60 -30.09
C GLN A 209 -25.74 -3.36 -29.68
N SER A 210 -26.09 -3.29 -28.39
CA SER A 210 -26.77 -2.14 -27.80
C SER A 210 -26.62 -2.15 -26.29
N ASN A 211 -26.34 -1.01 -25.72
CA ASN A 211 -26.34 -0.87 -24.25
C ASN A 211 -27.75 -0.68 -23.65
N ARG A 212 -28.77 -0.63 -24.49
CA ARG A 212 -30.19 -0.46 -24.05
C ARG A 212 -31.03 -1.50 -24.75
N VAL A 213 -31.84 -2.14 -23.96
CA VAL A 213 -32.81 -3.16 -24.41
C VAL A 213 -34.20 -2.66 -24.12
N GLN A 214 -35.09 -2.72 -25.08
CA GLN A 214 -36.51 -2.46 -24.89
C GLN A 214 -37.28 -3.73 -25.15
N ILE A 215 -37.92 -4.25 -24.12
CA ILE A 215 -38.73 -5.47 -24.15
C ILE A 215 -40.08 -5.14 -23.49
N ASP A 216 -41.17 -5.45 -24.16
CA ASP A 216 -42.55 -5.22 -23.67
C ASP A 216 -42.76 -3.80 -23.13
N ASN A 217 -42.29 -2.77 -23.86
CA ASN A 217 -42.34 -1.36 -23.47
C ASN A 217 -41.52 -1.00 -22.23
N LYS A 218 -40.77 -1.91 -21.65
CA LYS A 218 -39.80 -1.62 -20.58
C LYS A 218 -38.40 -1.42 -21.14
N LYS A 219 -37.68 -0.44 -20.61
CA LYS A 219 -36.31 -0.14 -20.99
C LYS A 219 -35.37 -0.74 -19.94
N TYR A 220 -34.46 -1.59 -20.39
CA TYR A 220 -33.37 -2.11 -19.61
C TYR A 220 -32.06 -1.53 -20.14
N ALA A 221 -31.03 -1.47 -19.32
CA ALA A 221 -29.71 -0.99 -19.73
C ALA A 221 -28.62 -1.84 -19.11
N TRP A 222 -27.67 -2.25 -19.95
CA TRP A 222 -26.42 -2.77 -19.46
C TRP A 222 -25.65 -1.67 -18.72
N LYS A 223 -25.08 -2.01 -17.57
CA LYS A 223 -24.30 -1.09 -16.73
C LYS A 223 -22.98 -1.75 -16.39
N PRO A 224 -21.87 -0.98 -16.25
CA PRO A 224 -20.66 -1.54 -15.68
C PRO A 224 -20.96 -2.03 -14.26
N TYR A 225 -20.48 -3.21 -13.95
CA TYR A 225 -20.46 -3.73 -12.60
C TYR A 225 -19.09 -3.48 -12.01
N GLU A 226 -19.00 -2.50 -11.11
CA GLU A 226 -17.76 -2.18 -10.43
C GLU A 226 -17.45 -3.25 -9.40
N TYR A 227 -16.38 -3.99 -9.68
CA TYR A 227 -15.87 -4.98 -8.77
C TYR A 227 -14.98 -4.32 -7.70
N SER A 228 -15.24 -4.63 -6.46
CA SER A 228 -14.39 -4.21 -5.34
C SER A 228 -13.75 -5.42 -4.69
N TRP A 229 -12.44 -5.53 -4.77
CA TRP A 229 -11.67 -6.53 -4.05
C TRP A 229 -12.04 -6.56 -2.56
N ARG A 230 -12.06 -5.39 -1.96
CA ARG A 230 -12.42 -5.25 -0.56
C ARG A 230 -13.81 -5.77 -0.28
N TRP A 231 -14.75 -5.40 -1.12
CA TRP A 231 -16.12 -5.79 -0.97
C TRP A 231 -16.30 -7.29 -1.22
N GLY A 232 -15.75 -7.82 -2.31
CA GLY A 232 -15.80 -9.22 -2.66
C GLY A 232 -15.27 -10.12 -1.55
N VAL A 233 -14.07 -9.82 -1.08
CA VAL A 233 -13.47 -10.57 0.02
C VAL A 233 -14.28 -10.44 1.30
N GLU A 234 -14.79 -9.26 1.62
CA GLU A 234 -15.64 -9.06 2.81
C GLU A 234 -16.94 -9.86 2.73
N ASN A 235 -17.49 -10.03 1.56
CA ASN A 235 -18.73 -10.80 1.42
C ASN A 235 -18.51 -12.31 1.40
N ASP A 236 -17.41 -12.79 0.85
CA ASP A 236 -17.08 -14.21 0.87
C ASP A 236 -16.73 -14.72 2.28
N TYR A 237 -16.13 -13.86 3.09
CA TYR A 237 -15.67 -14.23 4.43
C TYR A 237 -16.22 -13.31 5.53
N GLY A 238 -16.73 -12.16 5.17
CA GLY A 238 -16.77 -11.02 6.03
C GLY A 238 -17.90 -10.95 7.02
N HIS A 239 -19.03 -11.45 6.69
CA HIS A 239 -20.15 -11.41 7.62
C HIS A 239 -19.95 -12.37 8.80
N GLN A 240 -19.00 -13.28 8.69
CA GLN A 240 -18.69 -14.23 9.75
C GLN A 240 -17.72 -13.68 10.78
N GLY A 241 -17.08 -12.60 10.47
CA GLY A 241 -16.11 -12.04 11.39
C GLY A 241 -15.35 -10.93 10.74
N TRP A 242 -15.97 -9.77 10.71
CA TRP A 242 -15.33 -8.54 10.23
C TRP A 242 -13.92 -8.37 10.78
N HIS A 243 -13.71 -8.79 12.00
CA HIS A 243 -12.46 -8.66 12.73
C HIS A 243 -11.35 -9.55 12.21
N GLY A 244 -11.70 -10.72 11.71
CA GLY A 244 -10.69 -11.71 11.29
C GLY A 244 -10.41 -11.65 9.81
N LEU A 245 -11.37 -11.18 9.04
CA LEU A 245 -11.39 -11.37 7.62
C LEU A 245 -10.07 -11.09 6.92
N LYS A 246 -9.64 -9.86 7.02
CA LYS A 246 -8.54 -9.36 6.21
C LYS A 246 -7.18 -9.81 6.68
N ALA A 247 -7.08 -10.21 7.93
CA ALA A 247 -5.87 -10.82 8.46
C ALA A 247 -5.81 -12.31 8.18
N THR A 248 -6.94 -12.99 8.29
CA THR A 248 -6.99 -14.46 8.16
C THR A 248 -7.11 -14.93 6.73
N VAL A 249 -7.71 -14.14 5.87
CA VAL A 249 -7.88 -14.49 4.47
C VAL A 249 -6.57 -14.94 3.82
N HIS A 250 -5.52 -14.16 3.95
CA HIS A 250 -4.24 -14.47 3.36
C HIS A 250 -3.66 -15.78 3.91
N ASP A 251 -3.70 -15.94 5.22
CA ASP A 251 -3.19 -17.14 5.89
C ASP A 251 -3.99 -18.38 5.55
N GLU A 252 -5.32 -18.27 5.50
CA GLU A 252 -6.17 -19.39 5.11
C GLU A 252 -5.97 -19.77 3.66
N PHE A 253 -5.80 -18.81 2.79
CA PHE A 253 -5.51 -19.08 1.39
C PHE A 253 -4.18 -19.78 1.21
N ILE A 254 -3.15 -19.32 1.89
CA ILE A 254 -1.84 -19.97 1.89
C ILE A 254 -1.96 -21.40 2.42
N ARG A 255 -2.62 -21.60 3.56
CA ARG A 255 -2.78 -22.92 4.18
C ARG A 255 -3.61 -23.88 3.33
N MET A 256 -4.67 -23.40 2.72
CA MET A 256 -5.59 -24.24 1.97
C MET A 256 -5.22 -24.37 0.50
N GLY A 257 -4.24 -23.62 0.01
CA GLY A 257 -3.87 -23.57 -1.39
C GLY A 257 -4.99 -23.07 -2.31
N LYS A 258 -5.89 -22.25 -1.76
CA LYS A 258 -7.09 -21.78 -2.44
C LYS A 258 -6.94 -20.38 -3.04
N LEU A 259 -5.78 -19.77 -2.86
CA LEU A 259 -5.51 -18.40 -3.28
C LEU A 259 -5.89 -18.12 -4.75
N GLU A 260 -5.85 -19.13 -5.59
CA GLU A 260 -6.22 -19.02 -6.99
C GLU A 260 -7.73 -19.07 -7.25
N LYS A 261 -8.49 -19.65 -6.34
CA LYS A 261 -9.89 -19.95 -6.60
C LYS A 261 -10.84 -18.88 -6.11
N GLU A 262 -10.68 -18.46 -4.86
CA GLU A 262 -11.73 -17.78 -4.14
C GLU A 262 -11.59 -16.26 -4.14
N PHE A 263 -10.45 -15.76 -4.56
CA PHE A 263 -10.18 -14.31 -4.46
C PHE A 263 -10.43 -13.53 -5.71
N ARG A 264 -10.75 -14.17 -6.75
CA ARG A 264 -10.74 -13.44 -7.96
C ARG A 264 -12.07 -12.78 -8.16
N GLU A 265 -12.76 -12.56 -8.60
CA GLU A 265 -13.89 -11.98 -9.26
C GLU A 265 -15.20 -12.32 -8.56
N THR A 266 -15.30 -11.86 -7.33
CA THR A 266 -16.56 -11.98 -6.60
C THR A 266 -17.55 -10.95 -7.14
N VAL A 267 -18.66 -11.45 -7.63
CA VAL A 267 -19.78 -10.64 -8.09
C VAL A 267 -20.91 -10.81 -7.09
N ARG A 268 -21.48 -9.70 -6.66
CA ARG A 268 -22.65 -9.72 -5.82
C ARG A 268 -23.91 -9.44 -6.63
N VAL A 269 -24.80 -10.40 -6.64
CA VAL A 269 -26.14 -10.24 -7.16
C VAL A 269 -27.05 -9.85 -5.99
N GLU A 270 -27.59 -8.64 -6.01
CA GLU A 270 -28.46 -8.12 -4.96
C GLU A 270 -29.87 -7.89 -5.48
N ASP A 271 -30.82 -8.56 -4.87
CA ASP A 271 -32.23 -8.29 -5.06
C ASP A 271 -32.98 -8.34 -3.73
N PRO A 272 -33.12 -7.20 -3.05
CA PRO A 272 -33.84 -7.16 -1.77
C PRO A 272 -35.30 -7.59 -1.85
N ASN A 273 -35.88 -7.61 -3.05
CA ASN A 273 -37.28 -7.98 -3.26
C ASN A 273 -37.46 -9.39 -3.88
N GLY A 274 -36.35 -10.06 -4.28
CA GLY A 274 -36.37 -11.41 -4.81
C GLY A 274 -37.07 -11.60 -6.17
N ASN A 275 -37.22 -10.54 -6.96
CA ASN A 275 -38.02 -10.56 -8.20
C ASN A 275 -37.24 -10.18 -9.45
N LYS A 276 -35.93 -10.04 -9.36
CA LYS A 276 -35.10 -9.60 -10.47
C LYS A 276 -34.23 -10.72 -11.00
N ASN A 277 -34.00 -10.66 -12.29
CA ASN A 277 -33.01 -11.46 -12.99
C ASN A 277 -31.80 -10.60 -13.30
N TYR A 278 -30.61 -11.16 -13.12
CA TYR A 278 -29.34 -10.51 -13.34
C TYR A 278 -28.56 -11.24 -14.40
N TYR A 279 -28.15 -10.52 -15.43
CA TYR A 279 -27.31 -11.03 -16.49
C TYR A 279 -25.96 -10.35 -16.42
N LEU A 280 -24.91 -11.14 -16.27
CA LEU A 280 -23.53 -10.66 -16.21
C LEU A 280 -22.83 -11.02 -17.51
N TYR A 281 -22.43 -10.02 -18.27
CA TYR A 281 -21.73 -10.20 -19.52
C TYR A 281 -20.26 -9.84 -19.37
N SER A 282 -19.37 -10.65 -19.94
CA SER A 282 -17.96 -10.35 -20.05
C SER A 282 -17.32 -11.14 -21.21
N ASN A 283 -16.04 -10.90 -21.45
CA ASN A 283 -15.24 -11.70 -22.38
C ASN A 283 -14.12 -12.45 -21.64
N VAL A 284 -13.91 -13.67 -22.08
CA VAL A 284 -12.83 -14.52 -21.59
C VAL A 284 -11.78 -14.69 -22.69
N LEU A 285 -10.54 -14.36 -22.38
CA LEU A 285 -9.42 -14.62 -23.28
C LEU A 285 -8.88 -16.04 -23.06
N ALA A 286 -9.00 -16.89 -24.04
CA ALA A 286 -8.39 -18.21 -24.04
C ALA A 286 -7.07 -18.17 -24.85
N PRO A 287 -5.94 -18.60 -24.28
CA PRO A 287 -4.65 -18.62 -24.98
C PRO A 287 -4.60 -19.66 -26.11
N GLU A 288 -5.43 -20.68 -26.03
CA GLU A 288 -5.56 -21.73 -27.04
C GLU A 288 -7.00 -22.27 -27.09
N THR A 289 -7.36 -22.90 -28.20
CA THR A 289 -8.63 -23.64 -28.29
C THR A 289 -8.53 -24.92 -27.46
N GLY A 290 -9.53 -25.15 -26.61
CA GLY A 290 -9.50 -26.32 -25.75
C GLY A 290 -10.63 -26.33 -24.71
N ASN A 291 -10.54 -27.26 -23.80
CA ASN A 291 -11.51 -27.43 -22.73
C ASN A 291 -11.07 -26.65 -21.49
N TYR A 292 -12.02 -25.91 -20.93
CA TYR A 292 -11.83 -25.08 -19.74
C TYR A 292 -12.90 -25.37 -18.72
N GLN A 293 -12.54 -25.28 -17.46
CA GLN A 293 -13.47 -25.39 -16.33
C GLN A 293 -14.00 -24.01 -15.96
N LEU A 294 -15.31 -23.95 -15.73
CA LEU A 294 -15.96 -22.82 -15.05
C LEU A 294 -16.14 -23.19 -13.58
N ILE A 295 -15.60 -22.37 -12.71
CA ILE A 295 -15.65 -22.56 -11.25
C ILE A 295 -16.40 -21.38 -10.66
N PHE A 296 -17.51 -21.66 -9.98
CA PHE A 296 -18.34 -20.67 -9.33
C PHE A 296 -18.27 -20.77 -7.81
N GLY A 297 -18.66 -19.69 -7.14
CA GLY A 297 -18.87 -19.67 -5.70
C GLY A 297 -20.11 -20.44 -5.26
N GLU A 298 -20.64 -20.11 -4.10
CA GLU A 298 -21.86 -20.76 -3.56
C GLU A 298 -23.07 -20.53 -4.47
N LEU A 299 -23.25 -19.29 -4.92
CA LEU A 299 -24.28 -18.97 -5.89
C LEU A 299 -23.82 -19.37 -7.30
N LYS A 300 -24.56 -20.28 -7.92
CA LYS A 300 -24.33 -20.70 -9.29
C LYS A 300 -25.30 -19.99 -10.23
N PRO A 301 -24.89 -19.72 -11.48
CA PRO A 301 -25.83 -19.18 -12.45
C PRO A 301 -26.93 -20.20 -12.78
N ALA A 302 -28.12 -19.71 -13.05
CA ALA A 302 -29.23 -20.50 -13.55
C ALA A 302 -28.98 -20.95 -15.00
N ASP A 303 -28.46 -20.02 -15.83
CA ASP A 303 -28.07 -20.30 -17.20
C ASP A 303 -26.68 -19.70 -17.52
N ILE A 304 -25.99 -20.33 -18.45
CA ILE A 304 -24.70 -19.91 -18.98
C ILE A 304 -24.76 -19.88 -20.50
N TYR A 305 -24.31 -18.79 -21.10
CA TYR A 305 -24.18 -18.66 -22.54
C TYR A 305 -22.72 -18.37 -22.88
N ILE A 306 -22.16 -19.13 -23.82
CA ILE A 306 -20.79 -18.93 -24.32
C ILE A 306 -20.83 -18.82 -25.84
N ASN A 307 -20.34 -17.70 -26.36
CA ASN A 307 -20.33 -17.42 -27.80
C ASN A 307 -21.73 -17.61 -28.44
N GLY A 308 -22.78 -17.13 -27.74
CA GLY A 308 -24.16 -17.22 -28.18
C GLY A 308 -24.81 -18.61 -28.09
N LYS A 309 -24.19 -19.56 -27.37
CA LYS A 309 -24.73 -20.90 -27.19
C LYS A 309 -24.97 -21.19 -25.71
N THR A 310 -26.13 -21.77 -25.41
CA THR A 310 -26.47 -22.21 -24.06
C THR A 310 -25.55 -23.35 -23.63
N VAL A 311 -25.05 -23.25 -22.41
CA VAL A 311 -24.25 -24.27 -21.75
C VAL A 311 -24.99 -24.71 -20.49
N ASN A 312 -25.06 -26.01 -20.26
CA ASN A 312 -25.68 -26.53 -19.04
C ASN A 312 -24.91 -26.04 -17.79
N PRO A 313 -25.53 -25.34 -16.84
CA PRO A 313 -24.89 -24.83 -15.64
C PRO A 313 -24.25 -25.91 -14.76
N SER A 314 -24.74 -27.15 -14.86
CA SER A 314 -24.14 -28.31 -14.17
C SER A 314 -22.87 -28.80 -14.83
N THR A 315 -22.54 -28.32 -16.03
CA THR A 315 -21.32 -28.69 -16.75
C THR A 315 -20.17 -27.87 -16.21
N SER A 316 -19.19 -28.54 -15.64
CA SER A 316 -17.97 -27.87 -15.13
C SER A 316 -16.94 -27.57 -16.23
N THR A 317 -17.15 -28.09 -17.45
CA THR A 317 -16.18 -27.99 -18.55
C THR A 317 -16.86 -27.47 -19.82
N VAL A 318 -16.24 -26.45 -20.42
CA VAL A 318 -16.69 -25.81 -21.64
C VAL A 318 -15.56 -25.75 -22.66
N THR A 319 -15.89 -25.71 -23.93
CA THR A 319 -14.89 -25.49 -25.00
C THR A 319 -14.81 -24.01 -25.31
N LEU A 320 -13.61 -23.44 -25.20
CA LEU A 320 -13.31 -22.07 -25.62
C LEU A 320 -12.41 -22.08 -26.84
N ASN A 321 -12.59 -21.10 -27.71
CA ASN A 321 -11.75 -20.86 -28.85
C ASN A 321 -10.54 -20.02 -28.45
N ARG A 322 -9.40 -20.20 -29.12
CA ARG A 322 -8.26 -19.26 -28.93
C ARG A 322 -8.71 -17.83 -29.22
N GLY A 323 -8.35 -16.91 -28.34
CA GLY A 323 -8.77 -15.52 -28.40
C GLY A 323 -9.96 -15.25 -27.50
N THR A 324 -10.71 -14.22 -27.84
CA THR A 324 -11.83 -13.74 -27.01
C THR A 324 -13.07 -14.62 -27.17
N ASN A 325 -13.65 -14.98 -26.05
CA ASN A 325 -14.93 -15.71 -25.96
C ASN A 325 -15.91 -14.88 -25.13
N GLU A 326 -17.12 -14.73 -25.62
CA GLU A 326 -18.20 -14.08 -24.88
C GLU A 326 -18.76 -15.03 -23.85
N ILE A 327 -19.02 -14.51 -22.65
CA ILE A 327 -19.71 -15.25 -21.59
C ILE A 327 -20.85 -14.40 -21.04
N VAL A 328 -22.02 -15.01 -20.89
CA VAL A 328 -23.15 -14.42 -20.15
C VAL A 328 -23.56 -15.40 -19.06
N LEU A 329 -23.67 -14.89 -17.84
CA LEU A 329 -24.12 -15.63 -16.68
C LEU A 329 -25.46 -15.07 -16.22
N HIS A 330 -26.49 -15.90 -16.16
CA HIS A 330 -27.81 -15.53 -15.67
C HIS A 330 -27.99 -16.00 -14.23
N TYR A 331 -28.44 -15.10 -13.37
CA TYR A 331 -28.78 -15.37 -11.98
C TYR A 331 -30.23 -14.95 -11.70
N ASP A 332 -31.02 -15.86 -11.18
CA ASP A 332 -32.39 -15.67 -10.78
C ASP A 332 -32.57 -15.55 -9.26
N THR A 333 -31.49 -15.68 -8.54
CA THR A 333 -31.47 -15.64 -7.08
C THR A 333 -30.43 -14.67 -6.54
N PHE A 334 -30.65 -14.29 -5.30
CA PHE A 334 -29.76 -13.39 -4.55
C PHE A 334 -28.59 -14.15 -3.94
N GLY A 335 -27.40 -13.57 -3.96
CA GLY A 335 -26.24 -14.14 -3.28
C GLY A 335 -24.91 -13.53 -3.72
N VAL A 336 -23.85 -14.14 -3.24
CA VAL A 336 -22.47 -13.80 -3.57
C VAL A 336 -21.85 -14.93 -4.36
N THR A 337 -21.18 -14.60 -5.43
CA THR A 337 -20.52 -15.57 -6.30
C THR A 337 -19.21 -15.03 -6.87
N TYR A 338 -18.46 -15.91 -7.48
CA TYR A 338 -17.31 -15.60 -8.33
C TYR A 338 -17.34 -16.53 -9.54
N CYS A 339 -16.65 -16.15 -10.58
CA CYS A 339 -16.42 -16.98 -11.75
C CYS A 339 -14.92 -17.05 -12.05
N VAL A 340 -14.36 -18.25 -11.99
CA VAL A 340 -12.99 -18.53 -12.39
C VAL A 340 -13.00 -19.44 -13.60
N VAL A 341 -12.22 -19.09 -14.62
CA VAL A 341 -12.06 -19.92 -15.82
C VAL A 341 -10.65 -20.49 -15.84
N ARG A 342 -10.55 -21.82 -15.89
CA ARG A 342 -9.29 -22.56 -15.82
C ARG A 342 -9.20 -23.58 -16.93
N LYS A 343 -8.01 -23.81 -17.48
CA LYS A 343 -7.80 -24.92 -18.42
C LYS A 343 -8.15 -26.25 -17.78
N ALA A 344 -8.95 -27.07 -18.46
CA ALA A 344 -9.32 -28.37 -17.96
C ALA A 344 -8.12 -29.31 -17.85
N GLY A 345 -8.01 -30.02 -16.74
CA GLY A 345 -6.88 -30.90 -16.44
C GLY A 345 -5.74 -30.21 -15.69
N ASP A 346 -5.71 -28.88 -15.61
CA ASP A 346 -4.79 -28.20 -14.73
C ASP A 346 -5.15 -28.52 -13.27
N THR A 347 -4.21 -29.06 -12.56
CA THR A 347 -4.38 -29.35 -11.14
C THR A 347 -4.37 -28.03 -10.36
N PRO A 348 -5.34 -27.79 -9.47
CA PRO A 348 -5.23 -26.67 -8.55
C PRO A 348 -3.89 -26.72 -7.85
N ARG A 349 -3.15 -25.63 -7.87
CA ARG A 349 -1.88 -25.55 -7.14
C ARG A 349 -2.19 -25.59 -5.66
N ILE A 350 -2.11 -26.76 -5.08
CA ILE A 350 -2.26 -26.95 -3.63
C ILE A 350 -0.89 -26.77 -3.03
N LEU A 351 -0.76 -25.75 -2.18
CA LEU A 351 0.40 -25.61 -1.35
C LEU A 351 0.39 -26.67 -0.28
N LYS A 352 1.29 -27.61 -0.42
CA LYS A 352 1.59 -28.57 0.64
C LYS A 352 2.59 -28.00 1.66
N GLU A 353 3.44 -27.13 1.21
CA GLU A 353 4.48 -26.50 2.03
C GLU A 353 4.80 -25.10 1.47
N VAL A 354 4.79 -24.10 2.33
CA VAL A 354 5.34 -22.77 2.05
C VAL A 354 6.71 -22.72 2.71
N THR A 355 7.76 -22.83 1.93
CA THR A 355 9.13 -22.56 2.40
C THR A 355 9.74 -21.42 1.62
N ALA A 356 10.80 -20.81 2.16
CA ALA A 356 11.55 -19.77 1.46
C ALA A 356 12.13 -20.28 0.11
N GLU A 357 12.31 -21.58 -0.04
CA GLU A 357 12.87 -22.23 -1.22
C GLU A 357 11.79 -22.68 -2.22
N LYS A 358 10.55 -22.81 -1.76
CA LYS A 358 9.39 -23.14 -2.59
C LYS A 358 8.35 -22.06 -2.44
N PRO A 359 8.56 -20.92 -3.10
CA PRO A 359 7.55 -19.87 -3.11
C PRO A 359 6.26 -20.40 -3.71
N LEU A 360 5.16 -19.84 -3.23
CA LEU A 360 3.86 -19.96 -3.83
C LEU A 360 3.96 -19.35 -5.24
N ALA A 361 4.37 -20.12 -6.21
CA ALA A 361 4.31 -19.68 -7.59
C ALA A 361 2.83 -19.58 -8.03
N THR A 362 2.07 -18.78 -7.32
CA THR A 362 0.71 -18.45 -7.71
C THR A 362 0.79 -17.30 -8.69
N ASN A 363 0.59 -17.63 -9.91
CA ASN A 363 0.19 -16.64 -10.85
C ASN A 363 -1.30 -16.43 -10.64
N PHE A 364 -1.71 -15.34 -9.97
CA PHE A 364 -3.12 -14.93 -9.89
C PHE A 364 -3.76 -14.82 -11.26
N ARG A 365 -2.97 -14.69 -12.29
CA ARG A 365 -3.34 -14.68 -13.68
C ARG A 365 -3.14 -16.01 -14.39
N GLY A 366 -2.85 -17.08 -13.69
CA GLY A 366 -2.76 -18.42 -14.25
C GLY A 366 -4.09 -18.92 -14.78
N ASP A 367 -5.18 -18.41 -14.24
CA ASP A 367 -6.52 -18.59 -14.76
C ASP A 367 -6.86 -17.50 -15.80
N LEU A 368 -7.77 -17.78 -16.69
CA LEU A 368 -8.23 -16.80 -17.65
C LEU A 368 -9.01 -15.71 -16.94
N SER A 369 -8.57 -14.48 -17.13
CA SER A 369 -9.28 -13.30 -16.64
C SER A 369 -10.34 -12.89 -17.66
N LEU A 370 -11.47 -12.45 -17.16
CA LEU A 370 -12.49 -11.80 -17.96
C LEU A 370 -12.00 -10.40 -18.33
N LEU A 371 -12.29 -9.91 -19.50
CA LEU A 371 -11.79 -8.63 -19.98
C LEU A 371 -12.65 -7.45 -19.49
N PRO A 372 -12.06 -6.29 -19.24
CA PRO A 372 -12.82 -5.10 -18.90
C PRO A 372 -13.71 -4.64 -20.07
N PHE A 373 -14.84 -4.04 -19.75
CA PHE A 373 -15.81 -3.53 -20.70
C PHE A 373 -16.16 -2.08 -20.49
N ASP A 374 -16.41 -1.39 -21.60
CA ASP A 374 -17.13 -0.13 -21.59
C ASP A 374 -18.56 -0.33 -22.11
N ILE A 375 -19.50 0.25 -21.39
CA ILE A 375 -20.93 0.25 -21.76
C ILE A 375 -21.22 1.21 -22.92
N ASN A 376 -20.42 2.24 -23.07
CA ASN A 376 -20.67 3.28 -24.06
C ASN A 376 -20.09 2.86 -25.41
N LYS A 377 -20.85 2.08 -26.16
CA LYS A 377 -20.53 1.81 -27.55
C LYS A 377 -20.64 3.14 -28.32
N THR A 378 -19.50 3.64 -28.79
CA THR A 378 -19.46 4.75 -29.72
C THR A 378 -19.18 4.20 -31.12
N GLU A 379 -19.85 4.73 -32.14
CA GLU A 379 -19.59 4.34 -33.53
C GLU A 379 -18.18 4.77 -33.97
N GLU A 380 -17.66 5.82 -33.34
CA GLU A 380 -16.33 6.36 -33.57
C GLU A 380 -15.36 5.99 -32.45
N PRO A 381 -14.07 5.82 -32.77
CA PRO A 381 -13.04 5.61 -31.74
C PRO A 381 -13.03 6.76 -30.75
N THR A 382 -12.97 6.42 -29.47
CA THR A 382 -12.73 7.39 -28.41
C THR A 382 -11.27 7.39 -27.99
N TYR A 383 -10.83 8.49 -27.38
CA TYR A 383 -9.50 8.61 -26.84
C TYR A 383 -9.59 8.73 -25.32
N GLY A 384 -8.98 7.78 -24.63
CA GLY A 384 -8.75 7.85 -23.20
C GLY A 384 -7.52 8.71 -22.92
N GLN A 385 -7.70 9.71 -22.10
CA GLN A 385 -6.63 10.60 -21.63
C GLN A 385 -6.39 10.29 -20.17
N TYR A 386 -5.16 9.89 -19.83
CA TYR A 386 -4.77 9.53 -18.47
C TYR A 386 -3.65 10.47 -18.00
N ARG A 387 -3.76 11.01 -16.80
CA ARG A 387 -2.73 11.89 -16.20
C ARG A 387 -2.44 11.49 -14.77
N PHE A 388 -1.16 11.51 -14.42
CA PHE A 388 -0.68 11.25 -13.06
C PHE A 388 0.69 11.87 -12.83
N THR A 389 1.11 11.91 -11.58
CA THR A 389 2.46 12.31 -11.16
C THR A 389 3.33 11.07 -10.91
N SER A 390 4.55 11.09 -11.42
CA SER A 390 5.52 10.02 -11.24
C SER A 390 6.23 10.11 -9.88
N ALA A 391 6.98 9.06 -9.53
CA ALA A 391 8.04 9.19 -8.55
C ALA A 391 9.18 10.09 -9.09
N PRO A 392 10.00 10.70 -8.21
CA PRO A 392 11.15 11.50 -8.63
C PRO A 392 12.15 10.69 -9.46
N GLY A 393 12.78 11.34 -10.45
CA GLY A 393 13.82 10.71 -11.26
C GLY A 393 13.32 9.69 -12.28
N LEU A 394 12.09 9.81 -12.77
CA LEU A 394 11.50 8.90 -13.75
C LEU A 394 12.34 8.81 -15.02
N LYS A 395 12.71 7.58 -15.40
CA LYS A 395 13.45 7.26 -16.64
C LYS A 395 12.63 6.47 -17.63
N LYS A 396 11.74 5.59 -17.15
CA LYS A 396 11.03 4.65 -17.97
C LYS A 396 9.70 4.24 -17.34
N LEU A 397 8.69 3.98 -18.18
CA LEU A 397 7.42 3.38 -17.81
C LEU A 397 7.22 2.08 -18.61
N GLU A 398 6.66 1.06 -17.94
CA GLU A 398 6.24 -0.19 -18.57
C GLU A 398 4.79 -0.47 -18.17
N PHE A 399 3.95 -0.76 -19.14
CA PHE A 399 2.52 -1.02 -18.91
C PHE A 399 1.93 -1.81 -20.09
N SER A 400 0.73 -2.33 -19.87
CA SER A 400 -0.04 -3.01 -20.90
C SER A 400 -1.34 -2.24 -21.17
N ALA A 401 -1.68 -2.10 -22.45
CA ALA A 401 -2.89 -1.39 -22.84
C ALA A 401 -3.50 -1.96 -24.12
N PHE A 402 -4.80 -1.73 -24.28
CA PHE A 402 -5.54 -1.97 -25.52
C PHE A 402 -5.59 -0.69 -26.34
N GLY A 403 -5.18 -0.75 -27.59
CA GLY A 403 -5.25 0.36 -28.52
C GLY A 403 -3.92 1.10 -28.75
N GLU A 404 -3.96 2.00 -29.74
CA GLU A 404 -2.81 2.83 -30.10
C GLU A 404 -2.51 3.83 -28.99
N THR A 405 -1.28 3.86 -28.54
CA THR A 405 -0.89 4.61 -27.33
C THR A 405 0.19 5.64 -27.64
N LYS A 406 0.08 6.81 -27.01
CA LYS A 406 1.11 7.85 -26.95
C LYS A 406 1.37 8.23 -25.50
N VAL A 407 2.60 8.53 -25.17
CA VAL A 407 3.03 8.87 -23.80
C VAL A 407 3.84 10.16 -23.81
N TRP A 408 3.50 11.08 -22.96
CA TRP A 408 4.26 12.33 -22.72
C TRP A 408 4.71 12.38 -21.28
N VAL A 409 5.90 12.92 -21.08
CA VAL A 409 6.43 13.26 -19.75
C VAL A 409 6.81 14.73 -19.75
N ASN A 410 6.22 15.50 -18.85
CA ASN A 410 6.35 16.96 -18.78
C ASN A 410 6.06 17.64 -20.14
N GLY A 411 5.03 17.17 -20.85
CA GLY A 411 4.62 17.67 -22.17
C GLY A 411 5.50 17.21 -23.33
N THR A 412 6.59 16.48 -23.08
CA THR A 412 7.46 15.95 -24.13
C THR A 412 7.09 14.52 -24.48
N LEU A 413 6.89 14.25 -25.77
CA LEU A 413 6.57 12.91 -26.27
C LEU A 413 7.73 11.95 -26.00
N CYS A 414 7.42 10.79 -25.44
CA CYS A 414 8.38 9.74 -25.15
C CYS A 414 8.63 8.82 -26.36
N ASN A 415 9.80 8.20 -26.37
CA ASN A 415 10.06 7.05 -27.24
C ASN A 415 9.28 5.84 -26.71
N LEU A 416 8.25 5.44 -27.45
CA LEU A 416 7.40 4.31 -27.11
C LEU A 416 7.77 3.09 -27.96
N SER A 417 8.11 1.98 -27.33
CA SER A 417 8.39 0.70 -27.99
C SER A 417 7.37 -0.37 -27.59
N VAL A 418 7.00 -1.19 -28.56
CA VAL A 418 6.16 -2.37 -28.32
C VAL A 418 7.06 -3.54 -27.93
N LYS A 419 6.83 -4.12 -26.77
CA LYS A 419 7.56 -5.30 -26.27
C LYS A 419 6.85 -6.61 -26.63
N GLU A 420 5.52 -6.58 -26.62
CA GLU A 420 4.71 -7.76 -26.88
C GLU A 420 3.35 -7.32 -27.44
N LYS A 421 2.82 -8.09 -28.40
CA LYS A 421 1.44 -7.98 -28.85
C LYS A 421 0.74 -9.31 -28.64
N ARG A 422 -0.35 -9.28 -27.89
CA ARG A 422 -1.16 -10.47 -27.66
C ARG A 422 -2.26 -10.60 -28.71
N PRO A 423 -2.76 -11.82 -28.94
CA PRO A 423 -3.84 -12.04 -29.91
C PRO A 423 -5.16 -11.33 -29.58
N ASP A 424 -5.38 -11.00 -28.29
CA ASP A 424 -6.55 -10.26 -27.82
C ASP A 424 -6.46 -8.75 -28.04
N GLY A 425 -5.36 -8.27 -28.61
CA GLY A 425 -5.12 -6.85 -28.83
C GLY A 425 -4.37 -6.16 -27.68
N LEU A 426 -4.21 -6.82 -26.53
CA LEU A 426 -3.39 -6.28 -25.44
C LEU A 426 -1.94 -6.14 -25.89
N THR A 427 -1.41 -4.94 -25.75
CA THR A 427 -0.04 -4.61 -26.15
C THR A 427 0.75 -4.16 -24.93
N ARG A 428 1.92 -4.76 -24.70
CA ARG A 428 2.87 -4.34 -23.68
C ARG A 428 3.80 -3.26 -24.24
N TYR A 429 3.81 -2.13 -23.59
CA TYR A 429 4.58 -0.96 -23.97
C TYR A 429 5.72 -0.67 -23.01
N GLU A 430 6.79 -0.11 -23.55
CA GLU A 430 7.87 0.56 -22.80
C GLU A 430 8.03 1.97 -23.33
N ALA A 431 7.85 2.96 -22.46
CA ALA A 431 8.07 4.36 -22.77
C ALA A 431 9.36 4.84 -22.10
N VAL A 432 10.34 5.24 -22.88
CA VAL A 432 11.61 5.80 -22.41
C VAL A 432 11.52 7.32 -22.41
N VAL A 433 11.80 7.94 -21.27
CA VAL A 433 11.75 9.39 -21.11
C VAL A 433 12.94 10.04 -21.82
N THR A 434 12.68 10.92 -22.77
CA THR A 434 13.70 11.53 -23.63
C THR A 434 14.62 12.46 -22.82
N ASN A 435 14.06 13.26 -21.90
CA ASN A 435 14.79 14.19 -21.03
C ASN A 435 14.36 13.95 -19.57
N PRO A 436 14.95 12.98 -18.86
CA PRO A 436 14.57 12.66 -17.50
C PRO A 436 14.77 13.84 -16.54
N SER A 437 13.72 14.24 -15.84
CA SER A 437 13.81 15.19 -14.75
C SER A 437 14.20 14.46 -13.46
N LYS A 438 15.02 15.10 -12.62
CA LYS A 438 15.25 14.60 -11.26
C LYS A 438 14.02 14.78 -10.35
N ARG A 439 13.15 15.73 -10.65
CA ARG A 439 11.94 15.99 -9.87
C ARG A 439 10.79 15.09 -10.29
N ILE A 440 9.70 15.18 -9.57
CA ILE A 440 8.40 14.60 -9.93
C ILE A 440 8.03 15.09 -11.33
N SER A 441 7.56 14.18 -12.17
CA SER A 441 7.13 14.51 -13.53
C SER A 441 5.65 14.26 -13.70
N THR A 442 4.99 15.13 -14.48
CA THR A 442 3.64 14.87 -14.96
C THR A 442 3.72 13.91 -16.13
N VAL A 443 2.98 12.82 -16.04
CA VAL A 443 2.83 11.84 -17.12
C VAL A 443 1.45 11.97 -17.71
N ALA A 444 1.38 11.96 -19.04
CA ALA A 444 0.14 11.95 -19.81
C ALA A 444 0.17 10.77 -20.79
N ILE A 445 -0.90 9.99 -20.83
CA ILE A 445 -1.05 8.86 -21.74
C ILE A 445 -2.34 9.04 -22.55
N SER A 446 -2.26 9.00 -23.87
CA SER A 446 -3.42 8.94 -24.76
C SER A 446 -3.53 7.54 -25.33
N ILE A 447 -4.72 6.99 -25.29
CA ILE A 447 -5.01 5.68 -25.90
C ILE A 447 -6.23 5.84 -26.80
N LYS A 448 -6.08 5.46 -28.08
CA LYS A 448 -7.23 5.28 -28.97
C LYS A 448 -7.92 3.99 -28.58
N GLU A 449 -8.96 4.12 -27.77
CA GLU A 449 -9.59 3.01 -27.06
C GLU A 449 -10.48 2.22 -28.03
N PRO A 450 -10.27 0.89 -28.19
CA PRO A 450 -11.20 0.06 -28.93
C PRO A 450 -12.51 -0.09 -28.14
N TRP A 451 -13.57 -0.44 -28.82
CA TRP A 451 -14.83 -0.74 -28.16
C TRP A 451 -14.64 -1.85 -27.11
N GLY A 452 -15.25 -1.68 -25.95
CA GLY A 452 -15.12 -2.59 -24.82
C GLY A 452 -13.98 -2.23 -23.84
N ASN A 453 -13.06 -1.35 -24.25
CA ASN A 453 -11.94 -0.92 -23.44
C ASN A 453 -11.93 0.59 -23.17
N ALA A 454 -12.94 1.32 -23.62
CA ALA A 454 -13.12 2.73 -23.30
C ALA A 454 -13.58 2.94 -21.84
N GLY A 455 -13.76 4.18 -21.45
CA GLY A 455 -14.22 4.49 -20.07
C GLY A 455 -13.15 4.31 -19.00
N GLY A 456 -11.86 4.24 -19.39
CA GLY A 456 -10.74 4.02 -18.48
C GLY A 456 -10.28 2.57 -18.38
N ALA A 457 -10.87 1.67 -19.15
CA ALA A 457 -10.57 0.23 -19.12
C ALA A 457 -9.45 -0.20 -20.08
N ALA A 458 -8.83 0.74 -20.79
CA ALA A 458 -7.82 0.42 -21.79
C ALA A 458 -6.45 0.04 -21.18
N ILE A 459 -6.12 0.47 -19.97
CA ILE A 459 -4.88 0.09 -19.29
C ILE A 459 -5.13 -1.15 -18.43
N ASP A 460 -4.35 -2.20 -18.65
CA ASP A 460 -4.45 -3.46 -17.91
C ASP A 460 -3.37 -3.55 -16.84
N GLY A 461 -3.81 -3.36 -15.60
CA GLY A 461 -2.98 -3.41 -14.41
C GLY A 461 -2.13 -2.16 -14.16
N PRO A 462 -1.40 -2.15 -13.06
CA PRO A 462 -0.60 -0.99 -12.66
C PRO A 462 0.56 -0.71 -13.61
N ILE A 463 0.97 0.56 -13.68
CA ILE A 463 2.07 1.01 -14.52
C ILE A 463 3.37 0.96 -13.72
N LYS A 464 4.36 0.21 -14.18
CA LYS A 464 5.69 0.11 -13.58
C LYS A 464 6.53 1.34 -13.91
N GLN A 465 7.16 1.92 -12.89
CA GLN A 465 8.13 3.00 -13.04
C GLN A 465 9.55 2.51 -12.80
N THR A 466 10.48 2.93 -13.65
CA THR A 466 11.92 2.84 -13.39
C THR A 466 12.45 4.24 -13.14
N CYS A 467 12.94 4.48 -11.93
CA CYS A 467 13.48 5.76 -11.50
C CYS A 467 14.99 5.65 -11.30
N GLY A 468 15.69 6.79 -11.48
CA GLY A 468 17.08 6.98 -11.07
C GLY A 468 17.15 7.98 -9.93
N ASP A 469 18.31 8.63 -9.80
CA ASP A 469 18.53 9.69 -8.81
C ASP A 469 17.50 10.80 -8.99
N GLY A 470 16.76 11.06 -7.94
CA GLY A 470 15.70 12.06 -7.90
C GLY A 470 16.02 13.24 -6.98
N LEU A 471 15.11 14.19 -6.95
CA LEU A 471 15.05 15.29 -6.00
C LEU A 471 13.65 15.36 -5.39
N ILE A 472 13.57 15.43 -4.06
CA ILE A 472 12.31 15.49 -3.32
C ILE A 472 12.43 16.45 -2.14
N SER A 473 11.38 17.19 -1.84
CA SER A 473 11.24 17.89 -0.57
C SER A 473 10.75 16.95 0.52
N ALA A 474 11.00 17.28 1.78
CA ALA A 474 10.37 16.58 2.89
C ALA A 474 8.85 16.63 2.75
N GLY A 475 8.18 15.51 3.02
CA GLY A 475 6.73 15.38 2.86
C GLY A 475 6.26 13.94 2.83
N ASP A 476 4.94 13.80 2.71
CA ASP A 476 4.26 12.51 2.69
C ASP A 476 4.26 11.92 1.28
N TRP A 477 4.87 10.75 1.10
CA TRP A 477 4.91 10.03 -0.19
C TRP A 477 3.52 9.71 -0.74
N THR A 478 2.52 9.56 0.13
CA THR A 478 1.16 9.23 -0.31
C THR A 478 0.48 10.35 -1.10
N GLN A 479 1.02 11.55 -1.04
CA GLN A 479 0.55 12.69 -1.83
C GLN A 479 1.11 12.71 -3.26
N ILE A 480 2.05 11.81 -3.58
CA ILE A 480 2.65 11.64 -4.89
C ILE A 480 2.11 10.34 -5.47
N GLU A 481 1.36 10.40 -6.58
CA GLU A 481 0.69 9.22 -7.13
C GLU A 481 1.68 8.09 -7.41
N GLY A 482 2.87 8.43 -7.93
CA GLY A 482 3.95 7.48 -8.20
C GLY A 482 4.59 6.84 -6.97
N LEU A 483 4.31 7.32 -5.77
CA LEU A 483 4.80 6.78 -4.50
C LEU A 483 3.69 6.36 -3.55
N SER A 484 2.43 6.62 -3.88
CA SER A 484 1.30 6.46 -2.96
C SER A 484 1.13 5.04 -2.43
N THR A 485 1.48 4.04 -3.23
CA THR A 485 1.42 2.62 -2.86
C THR A 485 2.80 2.00 -2.66
N TYR A 486 3.88 2.77 -2.77
CA TYR A 486 5.22 2.27 -2.60
C TYR A 486 5.49 1.84 -1.16
N SER A 487 5.95 0.61 -1.00
CA SER A 487 6.45 0.07 0.26
C SER A 487 7.89 -0.40 0.07
N GLY A 488 8.79 0.19 0.83
CA GLY A 488 10.22 -0.05 0.70
C GLY A 488 11.04 1.06 1.32
N GLY A 489 12.31 1.08 0.99
CA GLY A 489 13.26 2.08 1.46
C GLY A 489 13.45 3.24 0.48
N ALA A 490 13.93 4.35 1.00
CA ALA A 490 14.46 5.45 0.18
C ALA A 490 15.60 6.16 0.89
N TRP A 491 16.61 6.49 0.12
CA TRP A 491 17.71 7.34 0.54
C TRP A 491 17.37 8.80 0.33
N TYR A 492 17.63 9.61 1.36
CA TYR A 492 17.67 11.07 1.33
C TYR A 492 19.09 11.51 1.58
N ARG A 493 19.68 12.33 0.69
CA ARG A 493 21.04 12.80 0.83
C ARG A 493 21.09 14.31 0.69
N LYS A 494 21.88 14.96 1.55
CA LYS A 494 22.08 16.40 1.54
C LYS A 494 23.49 16.75 1.98
N ASN A 495 24.13 17.68 1.28
CA ASN A 495 25.39 18.28 1.71
C ASN A 495 25.08 19.54 2.49
N ILE A 496 25.78 19.73 3.58
CA ILE A 496 25.66 20.90 4.45
C ILE A 496 27.04 21.44 4.80
N HIS A 497 27.09 22.73 5.04
CA HIS A 497 28.27 23.37 5.62
C HIS A 497 27.96 23.71 7.07
N LEU A 498 28.81 23.29 8.01
CA LEU A 498 28.56 23.49 9.43
C LEU A 498 29.77 24.14 10.11
N GLU A 499 29.51 25.19 10.87
CA GLU A 499 30.44 25.77 11.83
C GLU A 499 30.25 25.08 13.18
N LYS A 500 31.30 24.42 13.67
CA LYS A 500 31.30 23.67 14.93
C LYS A 500 32.45 24.12 15.81
N ASN A 501 32.17 24.43 17.08
CA ASN A 501 33.20 24.71 18.08
C ASN A 501 33.59 23.43 18.83
N ASN A 502 34.80 23.44 19.41
CA ASN A 502 35.21 22.36 20.31
C ASN A 502 34.29 22.31 21.53
N GLY A 503 33.76 21.14 21.83
CA GLY A 503 32.84 20.93 22.94
C GLY A 503 31.38 20.99 22.57
N ASP A 504 31.00 21.53 21.39
CA ASP A 504 29.60 21.51 20.93
C ASP A 504 29.11 20.08 20.73
N LYS A 505 27.94 19.76 21.28
CA LYS A 505 27.19 18.55 20.92
C LYS A 505 26.28 18.86 19.75
N VAL A 506 26.26 17.99 18.77
CA VAL A 506 25.48 18.18 17.55
C VAL A 506 24.50 17.03 17.35
N TYR A 507 23.24 17.36 17.15
CA TYR A 507 22.18 16.39 16.91
C TYR A 507 21.52 16.65 15.57
N LEU A 508 21.20 15.56 14.87
CA LEU A 508 20.29 15.58 13.72
C LEU A 508 18.91 15.19 14.18
N ASN A 509 17.96 16.11 14.07
CA ASN A 509 16.55 15.87 14.37
C ASN A 509 15.77 15.78 13.05
N LEU A 510 15.16 14.64 12.77
CA LEU A 510 14.40 14.39 11.55
C LEU A 510 12.93 14.85 11.66
N GLY A 511 12.53 15.39 12.81
CA GLY A 511 11.14 15.76 13.06
C GLY A 511 10.24 14.53 13.15
N GLN A 512 9.60 14.18 12.07
CA GLN A 512 8.70 13.03 12.00
C GLN A 512 9.04 12.13 10.81
N VAL A 513 9.14 10.83 11.07
CA VAL A 513 9.44 9.78 10.09
C VAL A 513 8.45 8.63 10.23
N VAL A 514 8.16 7.95 9.15
CA VAL A 514 7.45 6.67 9.11
C VAL A 514 8.24 5.68 8.24
N SER A 515 8.67 4.49 8.71
CA SER A 515 8.52 3.96 10.07
C SER A 515 9.89 3.77 10.75
N THR A 516 10.99 3.74 9.99
CA THR A 516 12.35 3.56 10.51
C THR A 516 13.29 4.57 9.88
N ALA A 517 14.34 4.95 10.61
CA ALA A 517 15.38 5.82 10.07
C ALA A 517 16.77 5.31 10.44
N GLU A 518 17.61 5.18 9.43
CA GLU A 518 19.04 4.94 9.58
C GLU A 518 19.79 6.17 9.08
N VAL A 519 20.69 6.69 9.89
CA VAL A 519 21.43 7.93 9.62
C VAL A 519 22.90 7.63 9.42
N TRP A 520 23.46 8.22 8.37
CA TRP A 520 24.87 8.17 8.05
C TRP A 520 25.40 9.60 7.88
N ILE A 521 26.56 9.87 8.43
CA ILE A 521 27.24 11.15 8.32
C ILE A 521 28.64 10.87 7.76
N ASN A 522 28.98 11.54 6.66
CA ASN A 522 30.28 11.37 6.02
C ASN A 522 30.63 9.89 5.75
N LYS A 523 29.62 9.11 5.31
CA LYS A 523 29.69 7.66 5.03
C LYS A 523 29.88 6.77 6.26
N GLN A 524 29.77 7.31 7.47
CA GLN A 524 29.80 6.54 8.71
C GLN A 524 28.40 6.45 9.30
N LYS A 525 28.01 5.26 9.74
CA LYS A 525 26.71 5.03 10.35
C LYS A 525 26.64 5.67 11.74
N ALA A 526 25.82 6.69 11.89
CA ALA A 526 25.63 7.40 13.14
C ALA A 526 24.54 6.76 14.02
N GLY A 527 23.54 6.10 13.42
CA GLY A 527 22.53 5.41 14.20
C GLY A 527 21.38 4.84 13.38
N LEU A 528 20.55 4.06 14.07
CA LEU A 528 19.29 3.49 13.58
C LEU A 528 18.23 3.67 14.64
N LYS A 529 17.03 4.10 14.25
CA LYS A 529 15.86 4.16 15.13
C LYS A 529 14.62 3.56 14.48
N LEU A 530 13.79 2.92 15.29
CA LEU A 530 12.51 2.30 14.91
C LEU A 530 11.32 3.02 15.54
N THR A 531 11.57 3.97 16.43
CA THR A 531 10.56 4.78 17.12
C THR A 531 11.08 6.21 17.35
N PRO A 532 10.21 7.19 17.56
CA PRO A 532 10.61 8.54 17.99
C PRO A 532 11.28 8.52 19.39
N PRO A 533 12.03 9.57 19.75
CA PRO A 533 12.28 10.75 18.92
C PRO A 533 13.29 10.46 17.81
N TRP A 534 13.02 11.04 16.63
CA TRP A 534 13.89 10.87 15.45
C TRP A 534 15.10 11.81 15.52
N ARG A 535 15.78 11.79 16.67
CA ARG A 535 16.92 12.64 17.01
C ARG A 535 18.16 11.77 17.23
N PHE A 536 19.21 12.06 16.49
CA PHE A 536 20.47 11.29 16.46
C PHE A 536 21.63 12.16 16.96
N ASP A 537 22.42 11.65 17.89
CA ASP A 537 23.70 12.27 18.26
C ASP A 537 24.71 12.02 17.14
N ILE A 538 25.10 13.08 16.46
CA ILE A 538 26.04 13.04 15.33
C ILE A 538 27.37 13.71 15.67
N THR A 539 27.59 14.04 16.92
CA THR A 539 28.73 14.82 17.41
C THR A 539 30.09 14.27 16.94
N GLU A 540 30.25 12.94 16.99
CA GLU A 540 31.51 12.27 16.64
C GLU A 540 31.71 12.11 15.13
N TYR A 541 30.64 12.23 14.33
CA TYR A 541 30.65 11.98 12.89
C TYR A 541 30.73 13.24 12.05
N ILE A 542 30.32 14.40 12.63
CA ILE A 542 30.29 15.70 11.97
C ILE A 542 31.60 16.45 12.19
N ARG A 543 32.05 17.14 11.18
CA ARG A 543 33.28 17.95 11.20
C ARG A 543 33.00 19.41 10.90
N GLU A 544 33.96 20.28 11.20
CA GLU A 544 33.95 21.65 10.73
C GLU A 544 33.95 21.67 9.19
N GLY A 545 33.15 22.54 8.58
CA GLY A 545 33.04 22.71 7.13
C GLY A 545 32.01 21.77 6.51
N ASP A 546 32.34 21.17 5.36
CA ASP A 546 31.42 20.40 4.54
C ASP A 546 31.19 18.99 5.07
N ASN A 547 29.91 18.65 5.17
CA ASN A 547 29.42 17.34 5.64
C ASN A 547 28.36 16.79 4.71
N GLN A 548 28.32 15.49 4.56
CA GLN A 548 27.26 14.76 3.87
C GLN A 548 26.36 14.07 4.89
N ILE A 549 25.07 14.34 4.82
CA ILE A 549 24.02 13.64 5.57
C ILE A 549 23.32 12.68 4.62
N GLU A 550 23.20 11.41 5.03
CA GLU A 550 22.44 10.40 4.32
C GLU A 550 21.46 9.76 5.31
N ILE A 551 20.20 9.67 4.91
CA ILE A 551 19.12 9.10 5.72
C ILE A 551 18.47 8.01 4.89
N LEU A 552 18.48 6.78 5.38
CA LEU A 552 17.71 5.69 4.80
C LEU A 552 16.44 5.50 5.60
N LEU A 553 15.32 5.73 4.97
CA LEU A 553 13.99 5.50 5.55
C LEU A 553 13.37 4.25 4.96
N TYR A 554 12.65 3.50 5.78
CA TYR A 554 11.72 2.44 5.33
C TYR A 554 10.34 2.76 5.88
N ASN A 555 9.33 2.68 5.02
CA ASN A 555 7.95 2.69 5.45
C ASN A 555 7.44 1.26 5.74
N THR A 556 6.15 1.12 5.97
CA THR A 556 5.52 -0.18 6.22
C THR A 556 4.91 -0.76 4.95
N ALA A 557 4.53 -2.03 4.97
CA ALA A 557 3.80 -2.67 3.87
C ALA A 557 2.36 -2.14 3.72
N ALA A 558 1.88 -1.29 4.63
CA ALA A 558 0.53 -0.75 4.59
C ALA A 558 0.20 -0.03 3.29
N ASN A 559 1.15 0.73 2.73
CA ASN A 559 0.97 1.44 1.47
C ASN A 559 0.73 0.50 0.30
N TYR A 560 1.51 -0.58 0.21
CA TYR A 560 1.34 -1.59 -0.82
C TYR A 560 -0.05 -2.25 -0.75
N TYR A 561 -0.54 -2.52 0.46
CA TYR A 561 -1.82 -3.16 0.68
C TYR A 561 -3.02 -2.21 0.74
N LEU A 562 -2.89 -0.96 0.31
CA LEU A 562 -4.00 0.01 0.30
C LEU A 562 -5.20 -0.45 -0.53
N SER A 563 -4.96 -1.13 -1.64
CA SER A 563 -6.00 -1.63 -2.54
C SER A 563 -6.42 -3.07 -2.24
N VAL A 564 -5.84 -3.71 -1.23
CA VAL A 564 -6.16 -5.09 -0.81
C VAL A 564 -6.97 -5.06 0.48
N PRO A 565 -7.88 -6.01 0.68
CA PRO A 565 -8.54 -6.18 1.97
C PRO A 565 -7.52 -6.41 3.08
N THR A 566 -7.53 -5.56 4.09
CA THR A 566 -6.63 -5.65 5.23
C THR A 566 -7.30 -5.15 6.51
N MET A 567 -6.91 -5.72 7.65
CA MET A 567 -7.34 -5.23 8.96
C MET A 567 -6.57 -4.00 9.42
N TYR A 568 -5.52 -3.62 8.72
CA TYR A 568 -4.74 -2.44 9.08
C TYR A 568 -5.62 -1.18 9.10
N ARG A 569 -5.59 -0.47 10.23
CA ARG A 569 -6.34 0.78 10.47
C ARG A 569 -5.43 1.95 10.84
N GLY A 570 -4.12 1.75 10.79
CA GLY A 570 -3.13 2.78 11.07
C GLY A 570 -2.95 3.79 9.95
N SER A 571 -2.00 4.69 10.13
CA SER A 571 -1.63 5.66 9.11
C SER A 571 -0.86 4.99 7.97
N THR A 572 -1.19 5.38 6.75
CA THR A 572 -0.45 5.03 5.54
C THR A 572 0.56 6.11 5.13
N LYS A 573 0.67 7.19 5.91
CA LYS A 573 1.70 8.21 5.67
C LYS A 573 3.08 7.58 5.61
N ALA A 574 3.92 8.09 4.74
CA ALA A 574 5.25 7.55 4.51
C ALA A 574 6.26 8.67 4.17
N GLY A 575 7.51 8.45 4.51
CA GLY A 575 8.60 9.37 4.17
C GLY A 575 9.10 10.21 5.33
N LEU A 576 9.87 11.25 4.99
CA LEU A 576 10.35 12.29 5.89
C LEU A 576 9.27 13.38 5.98
N LEU A 577 8.38 13.28 7.00
CA LEU A 577 7.16 14.09 7.07
C LEU A 577 7.36 15.51 7.58
N GLY A 578 8.48 15.78 8.25
CA GLY A 578 8.83 17.10 8.79
C GLY A 578 10.15 17.62 8.25
N THR A 579 10.38 18.92 8.45
CA THR A 579 11.68 19.51 8.14
C THR A 579 12.72 19.00 9.13
N ALA A 580 13.75 18.36 8.62
CA ALA A 580 14.88 17.96 9.44
C ALA A 580 15.69 19.19 9.90
N SER A 581 16.39 19.08 11.03
CA SER A 581 17.23 20.17 11.56
C SER A 581 18.51 19.65 12.21
N ILE A 582 19.52 20.48 12.22
CA ILE A 582 20.71 20.31 13.06
C ILE A 582 20.53 21.16 14.31
N GLU A 583 20.68 20.54 15.46
CA GLU A 583 20.62 21.17 16.78
C GLU A 583 22.03 21.18 17.40
N ILE A 584 22.53 22.36 17.72
CA ILE A 584 23.81 22.54 18.41
C ILE A 584 23.51 22.85 19.87
N VAL A 585 24.08 22.07 20.78
CA VAL A 585 23.92 22.18 22.23
C VAL A 585 25.29 22.52 22.83
N ARG A 586 25.34 23.58 23.61
CA ARG A 586 26.54 24.07 24.31
C ARG A 586 26.45 23.80 25.79
#